data_ae5c2aa9c508595e806c8ececb8d9f01
#
_entry.id   ae5c2aa9c508595e806c8ececb8d9f01
#
_cell.length_a   1.000
_cell.length_b   1.000
_cell.length_c   1.000
_cell.angle_alpha   90.00
_cell.angle_beta   90.00
_cell.angle_gamma   90.00
#
_symmetry.space_group_name_H-M   'P 1'
#
loop_
_entity.id
_entity.type
_entity.pdbx_description
1 polymer ?
#
loop_
_entity_poly.entity_id
_entity_poly.type
_entity_poly.pdbx_seq_one_letter_code
_entity_poly.pdbx_strand_id
1 'polypeptide(L)'
;MSLSADKGVLGEELVAQWLQQQGWAILHRRWPTRTLREKSGELDIIAQRAHELAFVEVKTRSRRNWDGDGQLAIAAKKQQLIWQAAELFLPEHPAYADLSCRFDVALVRCHILPRAANYHPQESQSEPVKLGQAVRVGNYQFILQEYIPSAFDCS
;
A
#
# COMPACT_ATOMS: atom_id res chain seq x y z
N MET A 1 15.64 12.05 10.27
CA MET A 1 14.65 11.17 9.61
C MET A 1 14.94 9.73 9.95
N SER A 2 13.98 9.01 10.47
CA SER A 2 14.16 7.59 10.68
C SER A 2 14.08 6.85 9.35
N LEU A 3 15.05 6.00 9.07
CA LEU A 3 15.12 5.20 7.84
C LEU A 3 13.89 4.30 7.67
N SER A 4 13.25 3.89 8.78
CA SER A 4 12.08 3.02 8.74
C SER A 4 10.82 3.73 8.22
N ALA A 5 10.65 5.01 8.54
CA ALA A 5 9.52 5.80 8.02
C ALA A 5 9.64 6.01 6.52
N ASP A 6 10.86 6.20 6.02
CA ASP A 6 11.09 6.39 4.59
C ASP A 6 10.79 5.14 3.78
N LYS A 7 11.08 3.95 4.32
CA LYS A 7 10.75 2.68 3.66
C LYS A 7 9.25 2.52 3.44
N GLY A 8 8.46 2.79 4.47
CA GLY A 8 7.00 2.69 4.38
C GLY A 8 6.44 3.63 3.33
N VAL A 9 6.90 4.86 3.34
CA VAL A 9 6.49 5.89 2.37
C VAL A 9 6.85 5.48 0.95
N LEU A 10 8.07 5.01 0.74
CA LEU A 10 8.53 4.60 -0.58
C LEU A 10 7.80 3.35 -1.08
N GLY A 11 7.47 2.43 -0.18
CA GLY A 11 6.66 1.25 -0.53
C GLY A 11 5.26 1.63 -0.96
N GLU A 12 4.62 2.56 -0.25
CA GLU A 12 3.31 3.09 -0.62
C GLU A 12 3.36 3.79 -1.98
N GLU A 13 4.41 4.57 -2.23
CA GLU A 13 4.61 5.25 -3.50
C GLU A 13 4.69 4.26 -4.66
N LEU A 14 5.44 3.19 -4.47
CA LEU A 14 5.59 2.13 -5.47
C LEU A 14 4.24 1.49 -5.79
N VAL A 15 3.46 1.18 -4.77
CA VAL A 15 2.13 0.58 -4.94
C VAL A 15 1.19 1.55 -5.63
N ALA A 16 1.22 2.83 -5.26
CA ALA A 16 0.39 3.85 -5.89
C ALA A 16 0.68 3.96 -7.38
N GLN A 17 1.96 3.96 -7.77
CA GLN A 17 2.36 3.99 -9.17
C GLN A 17 1.87 2.76 -9.92
N TRP A 18 2.02 1.57 -9.33
CA TRP A 18 1.54 0.34 -9.93
C TRP A 18 0.03 0.37 -10.14
N LEU A 19 -0.72 0.83 -9.14
CA LEU A 19 -2.18 0.96 -9.25
C LEU A 19 -2.57 1.91 -10.38
N GLN A 20 -1.90 3.05 -10.50
CA GLN A 20 -2.17 4.00 -11.58
C GLN A 20 -1.94 3.36 -12.95
N GLN A 21 -0.90 2.55 -13.08
CA GLN A 21 -0.63 1.82 -14.33
C GLN A 21 -1.71 0.79 -14.64
N GLN A 22 -2.39 0.27 -13.61
CA GLN A 22 -3.50 -0.66 -13.76
C GLN A 22 -4.85 0.03 -14.00
N GLY A 23 -4.84 1.35 -14.12
CA GLY A 23 -6.04 2.12 -14.39
C GLY A 23 -6.77 2.66 -13.16
N TRP A 24 -6.17 2.54 -11.98
CA TRP A 24 -6.74 3.08 -10.76
C TRP A 24 -6.41 4.56 -10.61
N ALA A 25 -7.38 5.35 -10.21
CA ALA A 25 -7.17 6.72 -9.77
C ALA A 25 -6.90 6.73 -8.26
N ILE A 26 -5.80 7.32 -7.85
CA ILE A 26 -5.48 7.43 -6.42
C ILE A 26 -6.23 8.63 -5.86
N LEU A 27 -7.20 8.36 -4.97
CA LEU A 27 -8.03 9.40 -4.39
C LEU A 27 -7.39 10.03 -3.15
N HIS A 28 -6.86 9.18 -2.28
CA HIS A 28 -6.20 9.61 -1.05
C HIS A 28 -5.03 8.70 -0.72
N ARG A 29 -4.03 9.28 -0.08
CA ARG A 29 -2.91 8.56 0.51
C ARG A 29 -2.83 8.93 1.99
N ARG A 30 -2.62 7.91 2.84
CA ARG A 30 -2.51 8.07 4.29
C ARG A 30 -3.71 8.80 4.89
N TRP A 31 -4.89 8.32 4.53
CA TRP A 31 -6.11 8.87 5.09
C TRP A 31 -6.21 8.48 6.56
N PRO A 32 -6.30 9.46 7.48
CA PRO A 32 -6.24 9.14 8.91
C PRO A 32 -7.50 8.44 9.38
N THR A 33 -7.30 7.33 10.08
CA THR A 33 -8.38 6.61 10.74
C THR A 33 -8.49 7.16 12.16
N ARG A 34 -9.32 8.16 12.37
CA ARG A 34 -9.52 8.71 13.70
C ARG A 34 -10.62 7.96 14.40
N THR A 35 -10.28 7.08 15.29
CA THR A 35 -11.20 6.62 16.32
C THR A 35 -10.91 7.38 17.60
N LEU A 36 -11.97 7.72 18.31
CA LEU A 36 -11.95 8.59 19.50
C LEU A 36 -11.07 8.09 20.66
N ARG A 37 -10.51 6.90 20.60
CA ARG A 37 -9.82 6.26 21.72
C ARG A 37 -8.48 5.61 21.42
N GLU A 38 -8.07 5.50 20.17
CA GLU A 38 -6.82 4.85 19.81
C GLU A 38 -6.04 5.69 18.82
N LYS A 39 -4.72 5.71 18.98
CA LYS A 39 -3.84 6.17 17.91
C LYS A 39 -4.02 5.22 16.75
N SER A 40 -4.99 5.53 15.96
CA SER A 40 -5.38 4.74 14.82
C SER A 40 -4.35 4.90 13.72
N GLY A 41 -4.09 3.82 13.03
CA GLY A 41 -3.29 3.84 11.83
C GLY A 41 -3.91 4.71 10.75
N GLU A 42 -3.30 4.71 9.61
CA GLU A 42 -3.78 5.38 8.43
C GLU A 42 -4.23 4.33 7.42
N LEU A 43 -5.23 4.66 6.62
CA LEU A 43 -5.48 3.93 5.39
C LEU A 43 -4.41 4.34 4.38
N ASP A 44 -3.60 3.41 3.95
CA ASP A 44 -2.44 3.73 3.15
C ASP A 44 -2.82 4.32 1.80
N ILE A 45 -3.74 3.69 1.09
CA ILE A 45 -4.19 4.16 -0.23
C ILE A 45 -5.70 3.93 -0.35
N ILE A 46 -6.40 4.92 -0.90
CA ILE A 46 -7.78 4.80 -1.35
C ILE A 46 -7.79 5.07 -2.85
N ALA A 47 -8.28 4.12 -3.64
CA ALA A 47 -8.23 4.19 -5.09
C ALA A 47 -9.57 3.82 -5.71
N GLN A 48 -9.86 4.37 -6.88
CA GLN A 48 -11.08 4.11 -7.64
C GLN A 48 -10.74 3.64 -9.05
N ARG A 49 -11.46 2.63 -9.51
CA ARG A 49 -11.43 2.21 -10.91
C ARG A 49 -12.82 1.74 -11.30
N ALA A 50 -13.40 2.35 -12.34
CA ALA A 50 -14.78 2.08 -12.77
C ALA A 50 -15.76 2.18 -11.60
N HIS A 51 -16.45 1.11 -11.25
CA HIS A 51 -17.43 1.09 -10.16
C HIS A 51 -16.88 0.52 -8.86
N GLU A 52 -15.55 0.40 -8.75
CA GLU A 52 -14.90 -0.16 -7.57
C GLU A 52 -14.11 0.89 -6.80
N LEU A 53 -14.20 0.80 -5.49
CA LEU A 53 -13.41 1.59 -4.55
C LEU A 53 -12.55 0.62 -3.74
N ALA A 54 -11.23 0.75 -3.85
CA ALA A 54 -10.30 -0.12 -3.14
C ALA A 54 -9.65 0.62 -1.98
N PHE A 55 -9.69 0.02 -0.80
CA PHE A 55 -8.93 0.43 0.36
C PHE A 55 -7.72 -0.49 0.45
N VAL A 56 -6.53 0.06 0.24
CA VAL A 56 -5.31 -0.74 0.07
C VAL A 56 -4.39 -0.56 1.27
N GLU A 57 -4.07 -1.67 1.90
CA GLU A 57 -3.05 -1.74 2.95
C GLU A 57 -1.73 -2.16 2.31
N VAL A 58 -0.68 -1.39 2.56
CA VAL A 58 0.66 -1.68 2.04
C VAL A 58 1.53 -2.17 3.18
N LYS A 59 2.05 -3.38 3.03
CA LYS A 59 3.00 -3.95 3.98
C LYS A 59 4.38 -4.00 3.36
N THR A 60 5.32 -3.26 3.95
CA THR A 60 6.71 -3.26 3.53
C THR A 60 7.54 -4.01 4.56
N ARG A 61 8.27 -5.03 4.10
CA ARG A 61 9.10 -5.90 4.95
C ARG A 61 10.49 -6.04 4.36
N SER A 62 11.49 -6.12 5.25
CA SER A 62 12.87 -6.31 4.85
C SER A 62 13.31 -7.77 4.87
N ARG A 63 12.54 -8.68 5.48
CA ARG A 63 12.88 -10.09 5.60
C ARG A 63 12.35 -10.91 4.45
N ARG A 64 13.10 -11.96 4.07
CA ARG A 64 12.78 -12.85 2.97
C ARG A 64 11.49 -13.64 3.17
N ASN A 65 11.19 -13.97 4.41
CA ASN A 65 10.02 -14.78 4.72
C ASN A 65 8.90 -13.90 5.23
N TRP A 66 7.95 -13.68 4.39
CA TRP A 66 6.61 -13.57 4.89
C TRP A 66 6.33 -14.91 5.55
N ASP A 67 6.23 -14.95 6.87
CA ASP A 67 5.71 -16.13 7.56
C ASP A 67 4.49 -16.59 6.78
N GLY A 68 4.30 -17.90 6.60
CA GLY A 68 3.19 -18.42 5.81
C GLY A 68 1.85 -17.82 6.20
N ASP A 69 1.73 -17.38 7.46
CA ASP A 69 0.58 -16.65 7.96
C ASP A 69 0.69 -15.13 7.66
N GLY A 70 1.87 -14.63 7.32
CA GLY A 70 2.11 -13.21 7.07
C GLY A 70 1.42 -12.69 5.83
N GLN A 71 1.22 -13.53 4.83
CA GLN A 71 0.49 -13.17 3.62
C GLN A 71 -0.98 -12.89 3.92
N LEU A 72 -1.52 -13.57 4.93
CA LEU A 72 -2.93 -13.47 5.29
C LEU A 72 -3.16 -12.68 6.58
N ALA A 73 -2.09 -12.44 7.33
CA ALA A 73 -2.20 -11.84 8.65
C ALA A 73 -2.19 -10.32 8.64
N ILE A 74 -3.20 -9.76 8.06
CA ILE A 74 -3.69 -8.55 8.67
C ILE A 74 -4.43 -9.04 9.91
N ALA A 75 -3.89 -8.76 11.10
CA ALA A 75 -4.54 -9.13 12.34
C ALA A 75 -5.99 -8.64 12.33
N ALA A 76 -6.88 -9.42 12.92
CA ALA A 76 -8.31 -9.09 12.96
C ALA A 76 -8.56 -7.66 13.45
N LYS A 77 -7.75 -7.19 14.40
CA LYS A 77 -7.83 -5.82 14.91
C LYS A 77 -7.54 -4.79 13.81
N LYS A 78 -6.55 -5.03 12.96
CA LYS A 78 -6.21 -4.13 11.85
C LYS A 78 -7.30 -4.13 10.79
N GLN A 79 -7.88 -5.29 10.49
CA GLN A 79 -9.02 -5.39 9.58
C GLN A 79 -10.20 -4.56 10.06
N GLN A 80 -10.51 -4.60 11.36
CA GLN A 80 -11.56 -3.79 11.95
C GLN A 80 -11.26 -2.29 11.82
N LEU A 81 -10.02 -1.88 12.06
CA LEU A 81 -9.63 -0.48 11.94
C LEU A 81 -9.79 0.02 10.51
N ILE A 82 -9.38 -0.79 9.54
CA ILE A 82 -9.54 -0.45 8.11
C ILE A 82 -11.01 -0.35 7.75
N TRP A 83 -11.82 -1.28 8.23
CA TRP A 83 -13.26 -1.28 7.97
C TRP A 83 -13.95 -0.07 8.57
N GLN A 84 -13.61 0.30 9.81
CA GLN A 84 -14.11 1.50 10.47
C GLN A 84 -13.69 2.77 9.71
N ALA A 85 -12.47 2.79 9.19
CA ALA A 85 -11.98 3.89 8.40
C ALA A 85 -12.79 4.06 7.11
N ALA A 86 -13.14 2.95 6.46
CA ALA A 86 -13.99 2.97 5.28
C ALA A 86 -15.39 3.51 5.62
N GLU A 87 -15.95 3.11 6.75
CA GLU A 87 -17.24 3.62 7.22
C GLU A 87 -17.22 5.12 7.51
N LEU A 88 -16.08 5.66 7.92
CA LEU A 88 -15.93 7.10 8.14
C LEU A 88 -15.68 7.84 6.83
N PHE A 89 -14.99 7.21 5.90
CA PHE A 89 -14.65 7.82 4.61
C PHE A 89 -15.87 8.03 3.73
N LEU A 90 -16.73 7.03 3.61
CA LEU A 90 -17.86 7.08 2.69
C LEU A 90 -18.86 8.20 2.98
N PRO A 91 -19.28 8.45 4.24
CA PRO A 91 -20.17 9.55 4.51
C PRO A 91 -19.59 10.93 4.21
N GLU A 92 -18.28 11.09 4.32
CA GLU A 92 -17.60 12.34 3.98
C GLU A 92 -17.43 12.52 2.47
N HIS A 93 -17.63 11.44 1.70
CA HIS A 93 -17.45 11.44 0.25
C HIS A 93 -18.64 10.78 -0.43
N PRO A 94 -19.81 11.46 -0.41
CA PRO A 94 -21.05 10.85 -0.94
C PRO A 94 -20.98 10.50 -2.43
N ALA A 95 -20.06 11.11 -3.17
CA ALA A 95 -19.86 10.78 -4.59
C ALA A 95 -19.43 9.32 -4.79
N TYR A 96 -18.89 8.67 -3.76
CA TYR A 96 -18.41 7.29 -3.85
C TYR A 96 -19.33 6.28 -3.16
N ALA A 97 -20.49 6.73 -2.66
CA ALA A 97 -21.38 5.87 -1.88
C ALA A 97 -21.93 4.68 -2.65
N ASP A 98 -22.08 4.83 -3.97
CA ASP A 98 -22.63 3.77 -4.82
C ASP A 98 -21.56 2.82 -5.39
N LEU A 99 -20.30 3.04 -5.06
CA LEU A 99 -19.22 2.18 -5.54
C LEU A 99 -19.14 0.89 -4.72
N SER A 100 -18.73 -0.18 -5.37
CA SER A 100 -18.46 -1.44 -4.70
C SER A 100 -17.12 -1.34 -3.97
N CYS A 101 -17.13 -1.53 -2.65
CA CYS A 101 -15.91 -1.43 -1.82
C CYS A 101 -15.21 -2.77 -1.72
N ARG A 102 -13.89 -2.73 -1.73
CA ARG A 102 -13.07 -3.91 -1.49
C ARG A 102 -11.80 -3.51 -0.72
N PHE A 103 -11.25 -4.47 0.01
CA PHE A 103 -10.02 -4.28 0.79
C PHE A 103 -8.90 -5.10 0.16
N ASP A 104 -7.86 -4.42 -0.27
CA ASP A 104 -6.73 -5.04 -0.94
C ASP A 104 -5.48 -4.93 -0.08
N VAL A 105 -4.56 -5.86 -0.26
CA VAL A 105 -3.26 -5.86 0.43
C VAL A 105 -2.15 -5.95 -0.59
N ALA A 106 -1.18 -5.04 -0.46
CA ALA A 106 0.03 -5.07 -1.26
C ALA A 106 1.21 -5.45 -0.39
N LEU A 107 1.95 -6.48 -0.80
CA LEU A 107 3.14 -6.95 -0.10
C LEU A 107 4.37 -6.47 -0.83
N VAL A 108 5.16 -5.63 -0.16
CA VAL A 108 6.38 -5.03 -0.72
C VAL A 108 7.58 -5.52 0.06
N ARG A 109 8.58 -6.00 -0.65
CA ARG A 109 9.86 -6.39 -0.07
C ARG A 109 10.87 -5.29 -0.31
N CYS A 110 11.60 -4.94 0.74
CA CYS A 110 12.59 -3.89 0.70
C CYS A 110 13.94 -4.41 1.17
N HIS A 111 15.00 -4.15 0.40
CA HIS A 111 16.36 -4.46 0.78
C HIS A 111 17.20 -3.18 0.76
N ILE A 112 18.09 -3.05 1.75
CA ILE A 112 19.12 -2.02 1.73
C ILE A 112 20.26 -2.55 0.88
N LEU A 113 20.61 -1.80 -0.16
CA LEU A 113 21.72 -2.16 -1.03
C LEU A 113 23.02 -1.55 -0.51
N PRO A 114 24.16 -2.25 -0.66
CA PRO A 114 25.45 -1.62 -0.37
C PRO A 114 25.66 -0.45 -1.32
N ARG A 115 26.38 0.58 -0.85
CA ARG A 115 26.75 1.73 -1.68
C ARG A 115 27.50 1.25 -2.91
N ALA A 116 26.83 1.29 -4.06
CA ALA A 116 27.50 1.04 -5.32
C ALA A 116 28.09 2.35 -5.83
N ALA A 117 29.39 2.36 -6.12
CA ALA A 117 30.11 3.52 -6.57
C ALA A 117 29.60 4.07 -7.92
N ASN A 118 28.78 3.33 -8.64
CA ASN A 118 28.32 3.63 -9.99
C ASN A 118 26.80 3.78 -10.10
N TYR A 119 26.13 4.15 -9.02
CA TYR A 119 24.69 4.33 -9.07
C TYR A 119 24.37 5.72 -9.66
N HIS A 120 23.66 5.72 -10.76
CA HIS A 120 23.13 6.92 -11.38
C HIS A 120 21.61 6.97 -11.14
N PRO A 121 21.13 7.92 -10.32
CA PRO A 121 19.72 7.98 -9.95
C PRO A 121 18.76 8.20 -11.13
N GLN A 122 19.29 8.59 -12.27
CA GLN A 122 18.46 8.99 -13.41
C GLN A 122 17.93 7.84 -14.24
N GLU A 123 18.47 6.62 -14.06
CA GLU A 123 18.07 5.49 -14.89
C GLU A 123 16.85 4.72 -14.37
N SER A 124 16.45 4.95 -13.13
CA SER A 124 15.40 4.15 -12.50
C SER A 124 13.99 4.75 -12.56
N GLN A 125 13.85 5.97 -13.09
CA GLN A 125 12.57 6.68 -13.01
C GLN A 125 11.63 6.47 -14.20
N SER A 126 12.07 5.80 -15.27
CA SER A 126 11.29 5.73 -16.50
C SER A 126 10.61 4.38 -16.74
N GLU A 127 10.92 3.37 -15.96
CA GLU A 127 10.34 2.05 -16.17
C GLU A 127 9.07 1.85 -15.37
N PRO A 128 8.04 1.23 -15.96
CA PRO A 128 6.82 0.92 -15.22
C PRO A 128 7.09 -0.09 -14.11
N VAL A 129 6.37 0.06 -13.01
CA VAL A 129 6.41 -0.90 -11.90
C VAL A 129 5.74 -2.19 -12.34
N LYS A 130 6.40 -3.33 -12.13
CA LYS A 130 5.87 -4.65 -12.45
C LYS A 130 5.94 -5.55 -11.22
N LEU A 131 4.94 -6.39 -11.05
CA LEU A 131 4.95 -7.39 -9.98
C LEU A 131 6.17 -8.30 -10.09
N GLY A 132 6.85 -8.50 -8.98
CA GLY A 132 8.01 -9.36 -8.89
C GLY A 132 9.30 -8.78 -9.42
N GLN A 133 9.27 -7.58 -9.99
CA GLN A 133 10.45 -6.92 -10.54
C GLN A 133 11.02 -5.90 -9.56
N ALA A 134 12.34 -5.96 -9.37
CA ALA A 134 13.03 -5.04 -8.48
C ALA A 134 13.06 -3.63 -9.04
N VAL A 135 12.78 -2.66 -8.17
CA VAL A 135 12.89 -1.23 -8.46
C VAL A 135 13.86 -0.63 -7.45
N ARG A 136 14.85 0.10 -7.95
CA ARG A 136 15.83 0.76 -7.09
C ARG A 136 15.43 2.21 -6.82
N VAL A 137 15.39 2.57 -5.55
CA VAL A 137 15.13 3.96 -5.11
C VAL A 137 16.19 4.30 -4.07
N GLY A 138 17.14 5.18 -4.44
CA GLY A 138 18.26 5.52 -3.56
C GLY A 138 19.07 4.28 -3.20
N ASN A 139 19.22 4.03 -1.91
CA ASN A 139 19.95 2.88 -1.38
C ASN A 139 19.05 1.65 -1.15
N TYR A 140 17.80 1.71 -1.57
CA TYR A 140 16.84 0.64 -1.38
C TYR A 140 16.53 -0.05 -2.67
N GLN A 141 16.25 -1.34 -2.58
CA GLN A 141 15.64 -2.12 -3.64
C GLN A 141 14.27 -2.56 -3.16
N PHE A 142 13.24 -2.22 -3.92
CA PHE A 142 11.86 -2.60 -3.63
C PHE A 142 11.36 -3.60 -4.65
N ILE A 143 10.58 -4.57 -4.18
CA ILE A 143 9.87 -5.52 -5.04
C ILE A 143 8.42 -5.54 -4.57
N LEU A 144 7.49 -5.16 -5.46
CA LEU A 144 6.08 -5.44 -5.23
C LEU A 144 5.89 -6.93 -5.45
N GLN A 145 5.93 -7.69 -4.36
CA GLN A 145 5.98 -9.14 -4.40
C GLN A 145 4.63 -9.75 -4.74
N GLU A 146 3.56 -9.19 -4.16
CA GLU A 146 2.22 -9.71 -4.34
C GLU A 146 1.21 -8.59 -4.13
N TYR A 147 0.14 -8.64 -4.90
CA TYR A 147 -1.03 -7.79 -4.68
C TYR A 147 -2.24 -8.69 -4.54
N ILE A 148 -2.92 -8.60 -3.41
CA ILE A 148 -4.03 -9.48 -3.05
C ILE A 148 -5.32 -8.66 -3.11
N PRO A 149 -6.11 -8.78 -4.20
CA PRO A 149 -7.39 -8.10 -4.26
C PRO A 149 -8.40 -8.82 -3.36
N SER A 150 -9.29 -8.03 -2.76
CA SER A 150 -10.33 -8.55 -1.87
C SER A 150 -9.76 -9.50 -0.81
N ALA A 151 -8.74 -9.03 -0.11
CA ALA A 151 -7.97 -9.83 0.83
C ALA A 151 -8.79 -10.24 2.06
N PHE A 152 -9.83 -9.49 2.39
CA PHE A 152 -10.75 -9.83 3.47
C PHE A 152 -12.11 -9.18 3.22
N ASP A 153 -13.14 -9.78 3.80
CA ASP A 153 -14.52 -9.35 3.61
C ASP A 153 -14.92 -8.27 4.62
N CYS A 154 -15.92 -7.48 4.22
CA CYS A 154 -16.46 -6.39 5.02
C CYS A 154 -17.61 -6.83 5.94
N SER A 155 -17.88 -8.11 6.00
CA SER A 155 -19.01 -8.62 6.79
C SER A 155 -18.66 -8.78 8.25
#